data_9615445ae741892be2ce785cebbcfe09
#
_entry.id   9615445ae741892be2ce785cebbcfe09
#
_cell.length_a   1.000
_cell.length_b   1.000
_cell.length_c   1.000
_cell.angle_alpha   90.00
_cell.angle_beta   90.00
_cell.angle_gamma   90.00
#
_symmetry.space_group_name_H-M   'P 1'
#
loop_
_entity.id
_entity.type
_entity.pdbx_description
1 polymer ?
#
loop_
_entity_poly.entity_id
_entity_poly.type
_entity_poly.pdbx_seq_one_letter_code
_entity_poly.pdbx_strand_id
1 'polypeptide(L)'
;MDEPFELMADIEVLPAHFPIFGMGFLPVNAFVLKAAEPVLVDTGMGIESDDFMRALKSVINPQDLRWVWITHDDSDHTGSVQKVLESAPKARLLANSLAVLRMSAAWSVPMDRVYWLNPGDSISAGDRTLTAVRPPLFDNPTTIGLYDDKSEAFFSADCFGAIIPSPARNVDDLAEEDLAQGMISWASGDNPWVHMVETAVFSQALDRVRQISPNMILSAHLPPALGKTEQLLKTLAALPASTPFVGPDQTALEQMLAELRGGS
;
A
#
# COMPACT_ATOMS: atom_id res chain seq x y z
N MET A 1 2.04 1.40 15.18
CA MET A 1 2.39 0.06 14.60
C MET A 1 1.79 -1.04 15.43
N ASP A 2 1.15 -2.03 14.79
CA ASP A 2 0.69 -3.25 15.44
C ASP A 2 1.78 -4.34 15.40
N GLU A 3 1.49 -5.51 15.98
CA GLU A 3 2.44 -6.62 15.99
C GLU A 3 2.52 -7.26 14.58
N PRO A 4 3.72 -7.41 14.00
CA PRO A 4 3.90 -8.12 12.74
C PRO A 4 3.38 -9.55 12.80
N PHE A 5 2.97 -10.08 11.65
CA PHE A 5 2.53 -11.46 11.56
C PHE A 5 2.91 -12.11 10.24
N GLU A 6 3.17 -13.41 10.30
CA GLU A 6 3.38 -14.24 9.12
C GLU A 6 2.03 -14.47 8.40
N LEU A 7 1.95 -14.02 7.14
CA LEU A 7 0.80 -14.29 6.28
C LEU A 7 0.96 -15.62 5.54
N MET A 8 2.17 -15.87 5.09
CA MET A 8 2.65 -17.09 4.45
C MET A 8 4.08 -17.35 4.89
N ALA A 9 4.61 -18.55 4.65
CA ALA A 9 5.97 -18.95 5.05
C ALA A 9 7.08 -17.96 4.60
N ASP A 10 6.83 -17.20 3.53
CA ASP A 10 7.76 -16.24 2.96
C ASP A 10 7.23 -14.81 2.84
N ILE A 11 6.06 -14.50 3.42
CA ILE A 11 5.49 -13.14 3.44
C ILE A 11 5.10 -12.76 4.88
N GLU A 12 5.73 -11.71 5.37
CA GLU A 12 5.37 -11.06 6.64
C GLU A 12 4.65 -9.74 6.37
N VAL A 13 3.65 -9.44 7.20
CA VAL A 13 2.96 -8.15 7.21
C VAL A 13 3.44 -7.35 8.41
N LEU A 14 3.79 -6.08 8.17
CA LEU A 14 4.11 -5.07 9.18
C LEU A 14 2.94 -4.08 9.21
N PRO A 15 1.88 -4.34 9.99
CA PRO A 15 0.67 -3.54 9.94
C PRO A 15 0.72 -2.32 10.84
N ALA A 16 0.07 -1.26 10.41
CA ALA A 16 -0.36 -0.14 11.22
C ALA A 16 -1.78 0.25 10.87
N HIS A 17 -2.45 0.97 11.76
CA HIS A 17 -3.80 1.48 11.52
C HIS A 17 -3.85 2.95 11.87
N PHE A 18 -4.04 3.80 10.85
CA PHE A 18 -4.20 5.23 11.05
C PHE A 18 -5.66 5.55 11.35
N PRO A 19 -5.98 6.13 12.53
CA PRO A 19 -7.36 6.46 12.87
C PRO A 19 -7.82 7.66 12.04
N ILE A 20 -8.93 7.50 11.33
CA ILE A 20 -9.63 8.58 10.62
C ILE A 20 -10.84 8.97 11.47
N PHE A 21 -10.81 10.16 12.04
CA PHE A 21 -11.82 10.60 12.99
C PHE A 21 -13.24 10.53 12.39
N GLY A 22 -14.15 9.87 13.09
CA GLY A 22 -15.55 9.68 12.68
C GLY A 22 -15.77 8.71 11.54
N MET A 23 -14.72 8.09 10.96
CA MET A 23 -14.85 7.20 9.81
C MET A 23 -14.31 5.78 10.08
N GLY A 24 -13.39 5.60 11.03
CA GLY A 24 -12.76 4.31 11.32
C GLY A 24 -11.24 4.36 11.21
N PHE A 25 -10.67 3.35 10.59
CA PHE A 25 -9.21 3.18 10.49
C PHE A 25 -8.80 2.97 9.03
N LEU A 26 -7.68 3.55 8.64
CA LEU A 26 -6.98 3.23 7.40
C LEU A 26 -5.82 2.28 7.74
N PRO A 27 -5.79 1.05 7.24
CA PRO A 27 -4.58 0.23 7.32
C PRO A 27 -3.41 0.91 6.65
N VAL A 28 -2.20 0.78 7.22
CA VAL A 28 -0.94 1.21 6.60
C VAL A 28 0.04 0.05 6.73
N ASN A 29 0.09 -0.78 5.72
CA ASN A 29 0.88 -2.00 5.71
C ASN A 29 2.18 -1.81 4.95
N ALA A 30 3.25 -2.39 5.48
CA ALA A 30 4.43 -2.74 4.71
C ALA A 30 4.61 -4.26 4.73
N PHE A 31 5.42 -4.79 3.79
CA PHE A 31 5.54 -6.25 3.66
C PHE A 31 7.00 -6.65 3.52
N VAL A 32 7.36 -7.79 4.12
CA VAL A 32 8.66 -8.42 3.90
C VAL A 32 8.46 -9.71 3.11
N LEU A 33 9.05 -9.78 1.90
CA LEU A 33 9.21 -11.02 1.15
C LEU A 33 10.54 -11.67 1.54
N LYS A 34 10.47 -12.85 2.16
CA LYS A 34 11.62 -13.68 2.50
C LYS A 34 12.07 -14.51 1.28
N ALA A 35 12.33 -13.83 0.16
CA ALA A 35 12.92 -14.39 -1.04
C ALA A 35 14.38 -14.79 -0.81
N ALA A 36 15.00 -15.47 -1.77
CA ALA A 36 16.46 -15.72 -1.72
C ALA A 36 17.26 -14.42 -1.68
N GLU A 37 16.75 -13.36 -2.30
CA GLU A 37 17.16 -11.97 -2.10
C GLU A 37 16.00 -11.20 -1.46
N PRO A 38 15.98 -11.03 -0.11
CA PRO A 38 14.83 -10.50 0.59
C PRO A 38 14.46 -9.07 0.19
N VAL A 39 13.15 -8.81 0.13
CA VAL A 39 12.54 -7.54 -0.31
C VAL A 39 11.68 -6.97 0.80
N LEU A 40 11.84 -5.68 1.08
CA LEU A 40 10.89 -4.89 1.84
C LEU A 40 10.03 -4.07 0.87
N VAL A 41 8.72 -4.14 0.99
CA VAL A 41 7.77 -3.33 0.21
C VAL A 41 7.18 -2.27 1.12
N ASP A 42 7.45 -1.01 0.82
CA ASP A 42 7.13 0.20 1.57
C ASP A 42 7.73 0.23 2.99
N THR A 43 7.65 1.39 3.65
CA THR A 43 8.35 1.63 4.92
C THR A 43 7.52 2.38 5.96
N GLY A 44 6.19 2.35 5.82
CA GLY A 44 5.25 2.90 6.78
C GLY A 44 5.35 4.41 7.01
N MET A 45 4.65 4.89 8.03
CA MET A 45 4.55 6.31 8.38
C MET A 45 5.78 6.81 9.14
N GLY A 46 6.22 8.05 8.84
CA GLY A 46 7.37 8.67 9.51
C GLY A 46 7.18 8.89 11.00
N ILE A 47 5.95 9.16 11.44
CA ILE A 47 5.61 9.36 12.85
C ILE A 47 5.81 8.09 13.70
N GLU A 48 5.74 6.91 13.08
CA GLU A 48 5.95 5.61 13.72
C GLU A 48 7.29 4.96 13.35
N SER A 49 8.24 5.72 12.81
CA SER A 49 9.47 5.19 12.23
C SER A 49 10.32 4.33 13.19
N ASP A 50 10.37 4.66 14.48
CA ASP A 50 11.11 3.85 15.46
C ASP A 50 10.39 2.52 15.74
N ASP A 51 9.07 2.52 15.77
CA ASP A 51 8.24 1.33 15.93
C ASP A 51 8.34 0.46 14.69
N PHE A 52 8.30 1.06 13.50
CA PHE A 52 8.55 0.37 12.24
C PHE A 52 9.88 -0.37 12.23
N MET A 53 10.96 0.30 12.65
CA MET A 53 12.28 -0.34 12.70
C MET A 53 12.36 -1.47 13.74
N ARG A 54 11.60 -1.39 14.84
CA ARG A 54 11.47 -2.50 15.81
C ARG A 54 10.72 -3.69 15.18
N ALA A 55 9.58 -3.42 14.54
CA ALA A 55 8.78 -4.41 13.84
C ALA A 55 9.59 -5.12 12.73
N LEU A 56 10.28 -4.36 11.88
CA LEU A 56 11.14 -4.91 10.83
C LEU A 56 12.22 -5.84 11.40
N LYS A 57 12.91 -5.42 12.47
CA LYS A 57 13.94 -6.23 13.13
C LYS A 57 13.42 -7.49 13.80
N SER A 58 12.13 -7.57 14.14
CA SER A 58 11.54 -8.78 14.72
C SER A 58 11.27 -9.87 13.66
N VAL A 59 11.14 -9.49 12.38
CA VAL A 59 10.83 -10.42 11.29
C VAL A 59 12.01 -10.74 10.38
N ILE A 60 12.98 -9.81 10.26
CA ILE A 60 14.19 -10.00 9.46
C ILE A 60 15.34 -9.15 10.02
N ASN A 61 16.60 -9.63 9.90
CA ASN A 61 17.74 -8.76 10.09
C ASN A 61 17.84 -7.79 8.89
N PRO A 62 17.74 -6.45 9.09
CA PRO A 62 17.81 -5.49 7.99
C PRO A 62 19.04 -5.60 7.09
N GLN A 63 20.17 -6.10 7.63
CA GLN A 63 21.39 -6.32 6.85
C GLN A 63 21.26 -7.40 5.77
N ASP A 64 20.25 -8.25 5.86
CA ASP A 64 19.97 -9.32 4.89
C ASP A 64 19.10 -8.82 3.73
N LEU A 65 18.45 -7.66 3.87
CA LEU A 65 17.67 -7.05 2.79
C LEU A 65 18.57 -6.80 1.56
N ARG A 66 18.03 -7.15 0.40
CA ARG A 66 18.63 -6.85 -0.92
C ARG A 66 17.90 -5.75 -1.66
N TRP A 67 16.60 -5.65 -1.42
CA TRP A 67 15.74 -4.74 -2.13
C TRP A 67 14.81 -4.01 -1.16
N VAL A 68 14.62 -2.72 -1.37
CA VAL A 68 13.58 -1.91 -0.75
C VAL A 68 12.75 -1.34 -1.88
N TRP A 69 11.55 -1.87 -2.07
CA TRP A 69 10.60 -1.46 -3.10
C TRP A 69 9.70 -0.37 -2.53
N ILE A 70 9.77 0.81 -3.07
CA ILE A 70 8.84 1.91 -2.74
C ILE A 70 7.81 1.99 -3.85
N THR A 71 6.54 1.76 -3.48
CA THR A 71 5.43 1.77 -4.43
C THR A 71 5.20 3.16 -5.00
N HIS A 72 5.28 4.20 -4.17
CA HIS A 72 5.29 5.62 -4.54
C HIS A 72 5.87 6.47 -3.39
N ASP A 73 6.03 7.78 -3.61
CA ASP A 73 6.80 8.64 -2.70
C ASP A 73 5.98 9.34 -1.60
N ASP A 74 4.77 8.90 -1.33
CA ASP A 74 3.97 9.47 -0.26
C ASP A 74 4.50 9.08 1.14
N SER A 75 4.20 9.92 2.13
CA SER A 75 4.87 9.90 3.43
C SER A 75 4.60 8.65 4.27
N ASP A 76 3.50 7.97 4.04
CA ASP A 76 3.12 6.72 4.70
C ASP A 76 3.70 5.46 4.02
N HIS A 77 4.34 5.62 2.86
CA HIS A 77 5.14 4.58 2.19
C HIS A 77 6.65 4.78 2.37
N THR A 78 7.06 6.03 2.56
CA THR A 78 8.49 6.39 2.61
C THR A 78 8.99 6.77 4.01
N GLY A 79 8.12 6.72 5.02
CA GLY A 79 8.38 7.30 6.34
C GLY A 79 9.62 6.76 7.07
N SER A 80 10.05 5.54 6.79
CA SER A 80 11.26 4.95 7.39
C SER A 80 12.35 4.59 6.39
N VAL A 81 12.20 4.94 5.09
CA VAL A 81 13.10 4.50 4.02
C VAL A 81 14.57 4.85 4.29
N GLN A 82 14.85 6.04 4.83
CA GLN A 82 16.20 6.45 5.15
C GLN A 82 16.82 5.55 6.23
N LYS A 83 16.13 5.33 7.36
CA LYS A 83 16.59 4.45 8.45
C LYS A 83 16.77 3.00 8.00
N VAL A 84 15.87 2.53 7.12
CA VAL A 84 15.99 1.20 6.52
C VAL A 84 17.27 1.09 5.70
N LEU A 85 17.52 2.03 4.79
CA LEU A 85 18.71 2.02 3.94
C LEU A 85 20.02 2.19 4.74
N GLU A 86 20.01 2.95 5.83
CA GLU A 86 21.13 3.05 6.77
C GLU A 86 21.41 1.71 7.47
N SER A 87 20.34 0.98 7.85
CA SER A 87 20.45 -0.32 8.52
C SER A 87 20.71 -1.50 7.56
N ALA A 88 20.44 -1.31 6.27
CA ALA A 88 20.55 -2.30 5.20
C ALA A 88 21.58 -1.86 4.14
N PRO A 89 22.90 -1.86 4.42
CA PRO A 89 23.90 -1.27 3.55
C PRO A 89 24.03 -1.94 2.17
N LYS A 90 23.54 -3.17 2.03
CA LYS A 90 23.57 -3.91 0.77
C LYS A 90 22.27 -3.77 -0.04
N ALA A 91 21.21 -3.24 0.55
CA ALA A 91 19.93 -3.09 -0.13
C ALA A 91 19.98 -1.99 -1.19
N ARG A 92 19.28 -2.22 -2.30
CA ARG A 92 19.04 -1.23 -3.34
C ARG A 92 17.61 -0.73 -3.25
N LEU A 93 17.43 0.56 -3.49
CA LEU A 93 16.14 1.23 -3.53
C LEU A 93 15.52 1.07 -4.92
N LEU A 94 14.41 0.36 -5.00
CA LEU A 94 13.60 0.19 -6.19
C LEU A 94 12.45 1.21 -6.16
N ALA A 95 12.40 2.10 -7.12
CA ALA A 95 11.34 3.09 -7.24
C ALA A 95 11.25 3.65 -8.67
N ASN A 96 10.15 4.32 -8.99
CA ASN A 96 10.07 5.13 -10.19
C ASN A 96 11.05 6.30 -10.14
N SER A 97 11.61 6.71 -11.27
CA SER A 97 12.61 7.79 -11.34
C SER A 97 12.09 9.13 -10.80
N LEU A 98 10.80 9.44 -11.04
CA LEU A 98 10.18 10.66 -10.52
C LEU A 98 9.99 10.58 -8.99
N ALA A 99 9.67 9.40 -8.44
CA ALA A 99 9.61 9.21 -6.98
C ALA A 99 10.97 9.50 -6.34
N VAL A 100 12.06 8.98 -6.93
CA VAL A 100 13.43 9.24 -6.45
C VAL A 100 13.76 10.73 -6.52
N LEU A 101 13.39 11.41 -7.60
CA LEU A 101 13.59 12.87 -7.73
C LEU A 101 12.84 13.64 -6.64
N ARG A 102 11.59 13.29 -6.36
CA ARG A 102 10.78 13.94 -5.32
C ARG A 102 11.33 13.66 -3.92
N MET A 103 11.70 12.42 -3.61
CA MET A 103 12.37 12.07 -2.35
C MET A 103 13.69 12.83 -2.17
N SER A 104 14.46 13.05 -3.25
CA SER A 104 15.73 13.78 -3.22
C SER A 104 15.57 15.27 -2.85
N ALA A 105 14.36 15.81 -2.92
CA ALA A 105 14.07 17.15 -2.41
C ALA A 105 13.98 17.19 -0.87
N ALA A 106 13.74 16.07 -0.21
CA ALA A 106 13.63 15.97 1.25
C ALA A 106 14.91 15.47 1.93
N TRP A 107 15.67 14.58 1.27
CA TRP A 107 16.91 14.02 1.81
C TRP A 107 17.86 13.55 0.70
N SER A 108 19.13 13.29 1.05
CA SER A 108 20.15 12.85 0.10
C SER A 108 20.01 11.35 -0.21
N VAL A 109 19.26 11.02 -1.26
CA VAL A 109 19.08 9.63 -1.73
C VAL A 109 20.43 9.09 -2.24
N PRO A 110 20.89 7.88 -1.79
CA PRO A 110 22.13 7.27 -2.26
C PRO A 110 21.96 6.74 -3.70
N MET A 111 22.23 7.59 -4.68
CA MET A 111 21.97 7.33 -6.11
C MET A 111 22.71 6.11 -6.66
N ASP A 112 23.84 5.73 -6.11
CA ASP A 112 24.58 4.52 -6.42
C ASP A 112 23.88 3.23 -5.98
N ARG A 113 22.88 3.34 -5.11
CA ARG A 113 22.03 2.24 -4.61
C ARG A 113 20.63 2.24 -5.20
N VAL A 114 20.31 3.19 -6.09
CA VAL A 114 18.99 3.26 -6.72
C VAL A 114 18.88 2.31 -7.92
N TYR A 115 17.72 1.75 -8.11
CA TYR A 115 17.32 1.01 -9.31
C TYR A 115 15.96 1.52 -9.78
N TRP A 116 15.91 2.14 -10.94
CA TRP A 116 14.67 2.67 -11.49
C TRP A 116 13.86 1.57 -12.15
N LEU A 117 12.56 1.59 -11.89
CA LEU A 117 11.58 0.70 -12.49
C LEU A 117 10.42 1.50 -13.10
N ASN A 118 9.90 0.98 -14.20
CA ASN A 118 8.65 1.40 -14.80
C ASN A 118 7.68 0.21 -14.86
N PRO A 119 6.37 0.44 -14.99
CA PRO A 119 5.42 -0.65 -15.20
C PRO A 119 5.83 -1.53 -16.41
N GLY A 120 5.89 -2.84 -16.17
CA GLY A 120 6.37 -3.86 -17.12
C GLY A 120 7.83 -4.29 -16.93
N ASP A 121 8.64 -3.52 -16.21
CA ASP A 121 10.00 -3.95 -15.85
C ASP A 121 9.94 -5.06 -14.80
N SER A 122 10.96 -5.92 -14.78
CA SER A 122 11.06 -7.01 -13.81
C SER A 122 12.47 -7.12 -13.25
N ILE A 123 12.56 -7.64 -12.02
CA ILE A 123 13.82 -8.02 -11.39
C ILE A 123 13.76 -9.48 -10.92
N SER A 124 14.91 -10.10 -10.77
CA SER A 124 15.04 -11.37 -10.04
C SER A 124 15.31 -11.08 -8.57
N ALA A 125 14.55 -11.73 -7.67
CA ALA A 125 14.85 -11.79 -6.25
C ALA A 125 15.47 -13.16 -5.86
N GLY A 126 16.17 -13.76 -6.81
CA GLY A 126 16.93 -15.02 -6.67
C GLY A 126 16.07 -16.25 -6.98
N ASP A 127 15.01 -16.50 -6.26
CA ASP A 127 14.12 -17.67 -6.41
C ASP A 127 12.75 -17.32 -7.02
N ARG A 128 12.56 -16.08 -7.43
CA ARG A 128 11.31 -15.53 -8.01
C ARG A 128 11.57 -14.32 -8.89
N THR A 129 10.60 -14.01 -9.74
CA THR A 129 10.56 -12.80 -10.55
C THR A 129 9.54 -11.83 -9.98
N LEU A 130 9.98 -10.58 -9.80
CA LEU A 130 9.14 -9.49 -9.31
C LEU A 130 8.90 -8.52 -10.46
N THR A 131 7.65 -8.33 -10.85
CA THR A 131 7.26 -7.49 -11.98
C THR A 131 6.56 -6.23 -11.51
N ALA A 132 7.01 -5.09 -11.99
CA ALA A 132 6.38 -3.80 -11.74
C ALA A 132 5.06 -3.68 -12.51
N VAL A 133 3.98 -3.37 -11.79
CA VAL A 133 2.62 -3.29 -12.36
C VAL A 133 1.99 -1.95 -12.00
N ARG A 134 1.46 -1.23 -12.99
CA ARG A 134 0.61 -0.07 -12.70
C ARG A 134 -0.75 -0.56 -12.19
N PRO A 135 -1.13 -0.26 -10.93
CA PRO A 135 -2.47 -0.62 -10.45
C PRO A 135 -3.55 0.17 -11.19
N PRO A 136 -4.80 -0.31 -11.22
CA PRO A 136 -5.90 0.35 -11.94
C PRO A 136 -6.30 1.71 -11.35
N LEU A 137 -6.09 1.90 -10.04
CA LEU A 137 -6.23 3.18 -9.34
C LEU A 137 -4.87 3.59 -8.79
N PHE A 138 -4.57 4.87 -8.84
CA PHE A 138 -3.36 5.49 -8.30
C PHE A 138 -3.56 7.00 -8.16
N ASP A 139 -3.32 7.55 -7.01
CA ASP A 139 -3.34 8.98 -6.71
C ASP A 139 -2.08 9.69 -7.22
N ASN A 140 -0.96 8.96 -7.24
CA ASN A 140 0.37 9.48 -7.50
C ASN A 140 0.92 8.95 -8.85
N PRO A 141 1.45 9.81 -9.75
CA PRO A 141 1.99 9.38 -11.04
C PRO A 141 3.18 8.41 -10.92
N THR A 142 3.83 8.37 -9.76
CA THR A 142 4.98 7.49 -9.50
C THR A 142 4.60 6.08 -9.08
N THR A 143 3.31 5.81 -8.79
CA THR A 143 2.84 4.54 -8.24
C THR A 143 3.19 3.35 -9.13
N ILE A 144 3.90 2.38 -8.57
CA ILE A 144 4.21 1.08 -9.16
C ILE A 144 3.96 -0.02 -8.14
N GLY A 145 2.95 -0.84 -8.36
CA GLY A 145 2.75 -2.08 -7.60
C GLY A 145 3.76 -3.14 -8.00
N LEU A 146 3.76 -4.24 -7.28
CA LEU A 146 4.67 -5.37 -7.45
C LEU A 146 3.87 -6.67 -7.58
N TYR A 147 4.08 -7.43 -8.64
CA TYR A 147 3.58 -8.80 -8.76
C TYR A 147 4.72 -9.79 -8.52
N ASP A 148 4.53 -10.70 -7.58
CA ASP A 148 5.41 -11.83 -7.28
C ASP A 148 4.86 -13.09 -7.96
N ASP A 149 5.63 -13.64 -8.92
CA ASP A 149 5.22 -14.80 -9.71
C ASP A 149 5.18 -16.11 -8.90
N LYS A 150 5.92 -16.19 -7.79
CA LYS A 150 5.99 -17.39 -6.97
C LYS A 150 4.83 -17.51 -5.99
N SER A 151 4.46 -16.45 -5.32
CA SER A 151 3.33 -16.43 -4.38
C SER A 151 2.01 -16.04 -5.05
N GLU A 152 2.02 -15.63 -6.31
CA GLU A 152 0.89 -15.06 -7.04
C GLU A 152 0.27 -13.88 -6.28
N ALA A 153 1.11 -13.10 -5.58
CA ALA A 153 0.71 -11.94 -4.78
C ALA A 153 0.88 -10.65 -5.58
N PHE A 154 -0.14 -9.80 -5.56
CA PHE A 154 -0.08 -8.45 -6.08
C PHE A 154 -0.05 -7.43 -4.95
N PHE A 155 1.10 -6.82 -4.72
CA PHE A 155 1.29 -5.67 -3.82
C PHE A 155 0.86 -4.43 -4.60
N SER A 156 -0.32 -3.92 -4.28
CA SER A 156 -1.06 -3.02 -5.17
C SER A 156 -0.93 -1.53 -4.81
N ALA A 157 0.04 -1.16 -3.97
CA ALA A 157 0.11 0.20 -3.39
C ALA A 157 -1.22 0.55 -2.70
N ASP A 158 -1.78 1.71 -2.95
CA ASP A 158 -3.05 2.19 -2.37
C ASP A 158 -4.29 1.59 -3.01
N CYS A 159 -4.12 1.05 -4.22
CA CYS A 159 -5.24 0.42 -4.92
C CYS A 159 -5.85 -0.70 -4.07
N PHE A 160 -7.16 -0.80 -4.07
CA PHE A 160 -7.98 -1.67 -3.23
C PHE A 160 -8.05 -1.25 -1.75
N GLY A 161 -7.44 -0.14 -1.35
CA GLY A 161 -7.55 0.38 0.00
C GLY A 161 -8.98 0.54 0.48
N ALA A 162 -9.19 0.45 1.79
CA ALA A 162 -10.49 0.61 2.42
C ALA A 162 -10.37 1.29 3.79
N ILE A 163 -11.29 2.19 4.10
CA ILE A 163 -11.50 2.66 5.47
C ILE A 163 -12.32 1.58 6.19
N ILE A 164 -11.78 0.99 7.25
CA ILE A 164 -12.39 -0.14 7.97
C ILE A 164 -12.89 0.28 9.36
N PRO A 165 -13.96 -0.34 9.88
CA PRO A 165 -14.54 0.06 11.17
C PRO A 165 -13.64 -0.24 12.37
N SER A 166 -12.79 -1.24 12.27
CA SER A 166 -11.84 -1.67 13.31
C SER A 166 -10.63 -2.35 12.69
N PRO A 167 -9.47 -2.34 13.37
CA PRO A 167 -8.30 -3.10 12.94
C PRO A 167 -8.62 -4.57 12.65
N ALA A 168 -8.13 -5.09 11.51
CA ALA A 168 -8.36 -6.46 11.05
C ALA A 168 -7.06 -7.03 10.44
N ARG A 169 -6.86 -8.35 10.59
CA ARG A 169 -5.69 -9.04 10.01
C ARG A 169 -5.95 -9.64 8.63
N ASN A 170 -7.22 -9.81 8.27
CA ASN A 170 -7.65 -10.35 6.98
C ASN A 170 -8.96 -9.68 6.57
N VAL A 171 -9.22 -9.57 5.27
CA VAL A 171 -10.52 -9.04 4.78
C VAL A 171 -11.70 -9.91 5.20
N ASP A 172 -11.50 -11.19 5.47
CA ASP A 172 -12.55 -12.09 5.95
C ASP A 172 -12.99 -11.79 7.41
N ASP A 173 -12.23 -10.97 8.15
CA ASP A 173 -12.60 -10.48 9.48
C ASP A 173 -13.62 -9.33 9.42
N LEU A 174 -13.89 -8.80 8.22
CA LEU A 174 -14.80 -7.68 7.96
C LEU A 174 -16.13 -8.16 7.37
N ALA A 175 -17.21 -7.46 7.68
CA ALA A 175 -18.46 -7.67 6.97
C ALA A 175 -18.27 -7.22 5.49
N GLU A 176 -18.87 -7.97 4.56
CA GLU A 176 -18.72 -7.69 3.11
C GLU A 176 -19.21 -6.27 2.74
N GLU A 177 -20.27 -5.80 3.41
CA GLU A 177 -20.82 -4.46 3.21
C GLU A 177 -19.85 -3.37 3.69
N ASP A 178 -19.22 -3.56 4.87
CA ASP A 178 -18.23 -2.63 5.43
C ASP A 178 -16.99 -2.54 4.54
N LEU A 179 -16.51 -3.69 4.06
CA LEU A 179 -15.39 -3.76 3.12
C LEU A 179 -15.71 -3.00 1.83
N ALA A 180 -16.85 -3.28 1.21
CA ALA A 180 -17.24 -2.66 -0.05
C ALA A 180 -17.42 -1.14 0.09
N GLN A 181 -18.10 -0.69 1.16
CA GLN A 181 -18.31 0.73 1.44
C GLN A 181 -17.00 1.43 1.78
N GLY A 182 -16.13 0.80 2.57
CA GLY A 182 -14.81 1.33 2.91
C GLY A 182 -13.93 1.52 1.69
N MET A 183 -13.92 0.55 0.75
CA MET A 183 -13.20 0.64 -0.53
C MET A 183 -13.73 1.79 -1.40
N ILE A 184 -15.05 1.94 -1.53
CA ILE A 184 -15.65 3.02 -2.31
C ILE A 184 -15.29 4.37 -1.69
N SER A 185 -15.40 4.50 -0.37
CA SER A 185 -15.08 5.75 0.34
C SER A 185 -13.63 6.13 0.17
N TRP A 186 -12.69 5.19 0.39
CA TRP A 186 -11.28 5.42 0.21
C TRP A 186 -10.96 5.80 -1.25
N ALA A 187 -11.32 4.95 -2.19
CA ALA A 187 -10.96 5.14 -3.60
C ALA A 187 -11.56 6.42 -4.21
N SER A 188 -12.76 6.85 -3.79
CA SER A 188 -13.36 8.11 -4.22
C SER A 188 -12.64 9.34 -3.67
N GLY A 189 -12.12 9.25 -2.45
CA GLY A 189 -11.36 10.34 -1.81
C GLY A 189 -9.94 10.45 -2.33
N ASP A 190 -9.26 9.33 -2.40
CA ASP A 190 -7.87 9.20 -2.78
C ASP A 190 -7.66 9.38 -4.30
N ASN A 191 -8.61 8.88 -5.10
CA ASN A 191 -8.55 8.90 -6.56
C ASN A 191 -9.77 9.63 -7.17
N PRO A 192 -9.98 10.92 -6.90
CA PRO A 192 -11.20 11.64 -7.32
C PRO A 192 -11.37 11.70 -8.85
N TRP A 193 -10.29 11.51 -9.61
CA TRP A 193 -10.31 11.44 -11.07
C TRP A 193 -11.10 10.24 -11.61
N VAL A 194 -11.39 9.22 -10.77
CA VAL A 194 -12.14 8.02 -11.19
C VAL A 194 -13.55 8.36 -11.69
N HIS A 195 -14.15 9.46 -11.19
CA HIS A 195 -15.45 9.94 -11.63
C HIS A 195 -15.42 10.72 -12.97
N MET A 196 -14.21 10.94 -13.52
CA MET A 196 -14.01 11.65 -14.79
C MET A 196 -13.59 10.73 -15.95
N VAL A 197 -13.44 9.41 -15.67
CA VAL A 197 -13.00 8.45 -16.69
C VAL A 197 -14.19 7.77 -17.35
N GLU A 198 -13.99 7.37 -18.61
CA GLU A 198 -14.93 6.49 -19.27
C GLU A 198 -14.90 5.09 -18.64
N THR A 199 -16.06 4.56 -18.27
CA THR A 199 -16.20 3.26 -17.62
C THR A 199 -15.54 2.14 -18.42
N ALA A 200 -15.62 2.19 -19.76
CA ALA A 200 -14.98 1.19 -20.62
C ALA A 200 -13.44 1.20 -20.53
N VAL A 201 -12.83 2.39 -20.39
CA VAL A 201 -11.39 2.55 -20.22
C VAL A 201 -10.95 2.04 -18.83
N PHE A 202 -11.71 2.37 -17.81
CA PHE A 202 -11.46 1.89 -16.45
C PHE A 202 -11.59 0.36 -16.36
N SER A 203 -12.61 -0.22 -17.02
CA SER A 203 -12.78 -1.67 -17.09
C SER A 203 -11.55 -2.37 -17.69
N GLN A 204 -10.94 -1.80 -18.74
CA GLN A 204 -9.71 -2.35 -19.32
C GLN A 204 -8.52 -2.31 -18.33
N ALA A 205 -8.48 -1.32 -17.44
CA ALA A 205 -7.47 -1.29 -16.39
C ALA A 205 -7.66 -2.41 -15.36
N LEU A 206 -8.92 -2.70 -14.99
CA LEU A 206 -9.26 -3.84 -14.13
C LEU A 206 -8.94 -5.19 -14.81
N ASP A 207 -9.19 -5.31 -16.11
CA ASP A 207 -8.89 -6.52 -16.88
C ASP A 207 -7.38 -6.85 -16.92
N ARG A 208 -6.51 -5.85 -16.84
CA ARG A 208 -5.06 -6.10 -16.70
C ARG A 208 -4.73 -6.82 -15.38
N VAL A 209 -5.44 -6.52 -14.29
CA VAL A 209 -5.27 -7.27 -13.03
C VAL A 209 -5.79 -8.71 -13.19
N ARG A 210 -6.91 -8.91 -13.88
CA ARG A 210 -7.42 -10.26 -14.19
C ARG A 210 -6.41 -11.08 -15.00
N GLN A 211 -5.72 -10.44 -15.96
CA GLN A 211 -4.73 -11.12 -16.81
C GLN A 211 -3.52 -11.64 -16.02
N ILE A 212 -3.04 -10.92 -15.02
CA ILE A 212 -1.98 -11.42 -14.13
C ILE A 212 -2.52 -12.40 -13.10
N SER A 213 -3.86 -12.48 -12.92
CA SER A 213 -4.56 -13.46 -12.11
C SER A 213 -3.98 -13.65 -10.70
N PRO A 214 -3.83 -12.60 -9.89
CA PRO A 214 -3.25 -12.75 -8.57
C PRO A 214 -4.20 -13.54 -7.67
N ASN A 215 -3.65 -14.50 -6.93
CA ASN A 215 -4.39 -15.22 -5.90
C ASN A 215 -4.57 -14.38 -4.63
N MET A 216 -3.75 -13.33 -4.50
CA MET A 216 -3.66 -12.52 -3.28
C MET A 216 -3.47 -11.05 -3.64
N ILE A 217 -4.29 -10.18 -3.02
CA ILE A 217 -4.12 -8.72 -3.07
C ILE A 217 -3.55 -8.25 -1.73
N LEU A 218 -2.41 -7.58 -1.80
CA LEU A 218 -1.70 -6.99 -0.66
C LEU A 218 -1.59 -5.48 -0.90
N SER A 219 -2.60 -4.75 -0.46
CA SER A 219 -2.62 -3.29 -0.52
C SER A 219 -1.98 -2.69 0.73
N ALA A 220 -1.36 -1.54 0.59
CA ALA A 220 -0.93 -0.76 1.74
C ALA A 220 -2.11 -0.39 2.66
N HIS A 221 -3.29 -0.21 2.08
CA HIS A 221 -4.47 0.29 2.78
C HIS A 221 -5.62 -0.72 2.87
N LEU A 222 -5.31 -2.02 2.82
CA LEU A 222 -6.31 -3.09 2.99
C LEU A 222 -5.71 -4.20 3.86
N PRO A 223 -6.46 -4.84 4.77
CA PRO A 223 -6.01 -6.12 5.31
C PRO A 223 -5.77 -7.13 4.17
N PRO A 224 -4.79 -8.05 4.28
CA PRO A 224 -4.52 -9.06 3.26
C PRO A 224 -5.78 -9.75 2.74
N ALA A 225 -5.91 -9.88 1.42
CA ALA A 225 -7.08 -10.44 0.75
C ALA A 225 -6.69 -11.65 -0.09
N LEU A 226 -6.92 -12.86 0.45
CA LEU A 226 -6.60 -14.13 -0.19
C LEU A 226 -7.84 -14.66 -0.93
N GLY A 227 -7.69 -14.98 -2.23
CA GLY A 227 -8.78 -15.53 -3.05
C GLY A 227 -9.94 -14.55 -3.28
N LYS A 228 -9.76 -13.27 -3.05
CA LYS A 228 -10.82 -12.23 -3.14
C LYS A 228 -10.69 -11.32 -4.36
N THR A 229 -9.75 -11.57 -5.25
CA THR A 229 -9.43 -10.68 -6.37
C THR A 229 -10.67 -10.26 -7.16
N GLU A 230 -11.54 -11.19 -7.57
CA GLU A 230 -12.74 -10.85 -8.33
C GLU A 230 -13.78 -10.06 -7.53
N GLN A 231 -13.91 -10.33 -6.23
CA GLN A 231 -14.79 -9.57 -5.34
C GLN A 231 -14.33 -8.10 -5.26
N LEU A 232 -13.03 -7.88 -5.03
CA LEU A 232 -12.44 -6.54 -4.95
C LEU A 232 -12.53 -5.80 -6.29
N LEU A 233 -12.23 -6.48 -7.41
CA LEU A 233 -12.36 -5.90 -8.76
C LEU A 233 -13.81 -5.51 -9.10
N LYS A 234 -14.79 -6.30 -8.66
CA LYS A 234 -16.21 -5.98 -8.82
C LYS A 234 -16.59 -4.71 -8.06
N THR A 235 -16.08 -4.55 -6.83
CA THR A 235 -16.28 -3.31 -6.04
C THR A 235 -15.68 -2.10 -6.76
N LEU A 236 -14.43 -2.20 -7.23
CA LEU A 236 -13.80 -1.11 -7.98
C LEU A 236 -14.55 -0.77 -9.29
N ALA A 237 -15.10 -1.75 -9.97
CA ALA A 237 -15.83 -1.53 -11.23
C ALA A 237 -17.06 -0.62 -11.07
N ALA A 238 -17.61 -0.51 -9.86
CA ALA A 238 -18.73 0.37 -9.54
C ALA A 238 -18.33 1.84 -9.30
N LEU A 239 -17.04 2.12 -9.06
CA LEU A 239 -16.55 3.46 -8.66
C LEU A 239 -16.88 4.59 -9.64
N PRO A 240 -16.72 4.46 -10.97
CA PRO A 240 -17.00 5.59 -11.88
C PRO A 240 -18.44 6.11 -11.80
N ALA A 241 -19.37 5.25 -11.37
CA ALA A 241 -20.80 5.58 -11.20
C ALA A 241 -21.19 5.86 -9.74
N SER A 242 -20.28 5.73 -8.80
CA SER A 242 -20.55 5.99 -7.37
C SER A 242 -20.62 7.50 -7.10
N THR A 243 -21.16 7.87 -5.93
CA THR A 243 -21.18 9.25 -5.49
C THR A 243 -19.75 9.70 -5.17
N PRO A 244 -19.27 10.82 -5.74
CA PRO A 244 -17.96 11.38 -5.39
C PRO A 244 -17.86 11.66 -3.89
N PHE A 245 -16.72 11.35 -3.32
CA PHE A 245 -16.44 11.69 -1.92
C PHE A 245 -16.37 13.21 -1.73
N VAL A 246 -17.06 13.69 -0.71
CA VAL A 246 -16.95 15.09 -0.24
C VAL A 246 -16.43 15.03 1.20
N GLY A 247 -15.25 15.56 1.41
CA GLY A 247 -14.64 15.61 2.74
C GLY A 247 -15.44 16.48 3.73
N PRO A 248 -15.24 16.28 5.05
CA PRO A 248 -15.85 17.11 6.08
C PRO A 248 -15.40 18.57 5.93
N ASP A 249 -16.33 19.49 6.14
CA ASP A 249 -16.10 20.93 6.09
C ASP A 249 -15.72 21.52 7.47
N GLN A 250 -15.56 22.84 7.54
CA GLN A 250 -15.24 23.55 8.79
C GLN A 250 -16.30 23.32 9.88
N THR A 251 -17.57 23.22 9.51
CA THR A 251 -18.66 22.99 10.48
C THR A 251 -18.50 21.59 11.11
N ALA A 252 -18.20 20.58 10.31
CA ALA A 252 -17.94 19.23 10.80
C ALA A 252 -16.72 19.20 11.75
N LEU A 253 -15.63 19.91 11.41
CA LEU A 253 -14.46 20.01 12.28
C LEU A 253 -14.81 20.66 13.63
N GLU A 254 -15.59 21.74 13.64
CA GLU A 254 -16.00 22.41 14.87
C GLU A 254 -16.88 21.51 15.76
N GLN A 255 -17.77 20.74 15.17
CA GLN A 255 -18.57 19.72 15.87
C GLN A 255 -17.69 18.65 16.50
N MET A 256 -16.77 18.06 15.72
CA MET A 256 -15.81 17.07 16.20
C MET A 256 -14.98 17.59 17.39
N LEU A 257 -14.49 18.83 17.30
CA LEU A 257 -13.71 19.44 18.38
C LEU A 257 -14.56 19.70 19.64
N ALA A 258 -15.85 20.02 19.47
CA ALA A 258 -16.77 20.21 20.60
C ALA A 258 -17.04 18.87 21.32
N GLU A 259 -17.24 17.78 20.58
CA GLU A 259 -17.42 16.44 21.13
C GLU A 259 -16.21 15.98 21.92
N LEU A 260 -14.99 16.19 21.39
CA LEU A 260 -13.74 15.85 22.09
C LEU A 260 -13.56 16.64 23.42
N ARG A 261 -14.05 17.88 23.50
CA ARG A 261 -14.01 18.71 24.72
C ARG A 261 -15.12 18.39 25.72
N GLY A 262 -16.27 17.92 25.23
CA GLY A 262 -17.44 17.59 26.07
C GLY A 262 -17.41 16.18 26.65
N GLY A 263 -16.55 15.31 26.15
CA GLY A 263 -16.36 13.91 26.62
C GLY A 263 -15.26 13.73 27.68
N SER A 264 -14.70 14.80 28.23
CA SER A 264 -13.66 14.80 29.28
C SER A 264 -14.21 15.08 30.66
#